data_a0fa873bffed0f1cce2980e238915f13
#
_entry.id   a0fa873bffed0f1cce2980e238915f13
#
_cell.length_a   1.000
_cell.length_b   1.000
_cell.length_c   1.000
_cell.angle_alpha   90.00
_cell.angle_beta   90.00
_cell.angle_gamma   90.00
#
_symmetry.space_group_name_H-M   'P 1'
#
loop_
_entity.id
_entity.type
_entity.pdbx_description
1 polymer ?
#
loop_
_entity_poly.entity_id
_entity_poly.type
_entity_poly.pdbx_seq_one_letter_code
_entity_poly.pdbx_strand_id
1 'polypeptide(L)'
;QRQMCIRDSTRTMRCEYGNGENLKTYFMSDGCTNIVTQGNEYANIFPAWNWRRIPGTTAPQLDTIPMAASDWQTRGTSTFAGGVSDSIYGVSAYAYMDNYAGVNTGAKKAWFFFDNEVVCLGSGINSTSYAPVYTTINQCLLDDKNILLSQNKQQTTIKKGEFSYDSPDWVLHNGIGYIFPQGGRIFLCNQQQTGSWYDINHTESKEMQQREVFTLGFNHGTNPRNATYAYIIAPGITSARQMNAYNKKNGIEILANTDAIQIVRNKKLN
;
A
#
# COMPACT_ATOMS: atom_id res chain seq x y z
N GLN A 1 -12.05 -19.26 -12.22
CA GLN A 1 -10.98 -18.24 -12.16
C GLN A 1 -11.55 -17.02 -11.46
N ARG A 2 -11.07 -16.72 -10.25
CA ARG A 2 -11.37 -15.44 -9.59
C ARG A 2 -10.46 -14.41 -10.22
N GLN A 3 -11.03 -13.51 -10.97
CA GLN A 3 -10.29 -12.40 -11.57
C GLN A 3 -9.95 -11.40 -10.45
N MET A 4 -8.68 -11.37 -10.08
CA MET A 4 -8.16 -10.33 -9.19
C MET A 4 -8.00 -9.04 -10.01
N CYS A 5 -8.60 -7.96 -9.54
CA CYS A 5 -8.36 -6.65 -10.10
C CYS A 5 -7.47 -5.86 -9.14
N ILE A 6 -6.18 -5.77 -9.46
CA ILE A 6 -5.28 -4.80 -8.84
C ILE A 6 -5.21 -3.62 -9.79
N ARG A 7 -5.58 -2.45 -9.27
CA ARG A 7 -5.41 -1.19 -9.98
C ARG A 7 -4.34 -0.39 -9.29
N ASP A 8 -3.31 -0.04 -10.03
CA ASP A 8 -2.34 0.96 -9.63
C ASP A 8 -2.69 2.33 -10.25
N SER A 9 -2.36 3.38 -9.54
CA SER A 9 -2.46 4.75 -10.04
C SER A 9 -1.15 5.46 -9.77
N THR A 10 -0.35 5.56 -10.81
CA THR A 10 0.94 6.24 -10.80
C THR A 10 0.95 7.31 -11.87
N ARG A 11 1.33 8.52 -11.50
CA ARG A 11 1.48 9.62 -12.45
C ARG A 11 2.41 10.69 -11.91
N THR A 12 3.00 11.43 -12.82
CA THR A 12 3.92 12.52 -12.48
C THR A 12 3.21 13.82 -12.08
N MET A 13 1.87 13.83 -12.10
CA MET A 13 1.05 14.97 -11.70
C MET A 13 0.27 14.65 -10.42
N ARG A 14 0.00 15.67 -9.62
CA ARG A 14 -0.89 15.56 -8.46
C ARG A 14 -2.34 15.39 -8.87
N CYS A 15 -3.16 14.93 -7.93
CA CYS A 15 -4.60 14.91 -8.12
C CYS A 15 -5.14 16.33 -8.29
N GLU A 16 -6.17 16.45 -9.11
CA GLU A 16 -6.92 17.69 -9.25
C GLU A 16 -7.50 18.11 -7.90
N TYR A 17 -7.45 19.40 -7.64
CA TYR A 17 -7.97 20.04 -6.44
C TYR A 17 -8.60 21.36 -6.82
N GLY A 18 -9.79 21.65 -6.27
CA GLY A 18 -10.46 22.92 -6.48
C GLY A 18 -11.91 22.90 -5.97
N ASN A 19 -12.55 24.06 -5.83
CA ASN A 19 -13.97 24.20 -5.48
C ASN A 19 -14.41 23.47 -4.19
N GLY A 20 -13.49 23.21 -3.26
CA GLY A 20 -13.79 22.46 -2.04
C GLY A 20 -13.91 20.95 -2.20
N GLU A 21 -13.42 20.43 -3.34
CA GLU A 21 -13.38 18.98 -3.65
C GLU A 21 -11.95 18.43 -3.50
N ASN A 22 -11.84 17.10 -3.40
CA ASN A 22 -10.56 16.39 -3.32
C ASN A 22 -9.64 16.83 -2.17
N LEU A 23 -10.21 17.26 -1.04
CA LEU A 23 -9.49 17.92 0.04
C LEU A 23 -8.44 17.04 0.74
N LYS A 24 -8.56 15.70 0.63
CA LYS A 24 -7.65 14.74 1.27
C LYS A 24 -6.87 13.87 0.28
N THR A 25 -7.05 14.05 -1.03
CA THR A 25 -6.55 13.13 -2.05
C THR A 25 -5.07 13.34 -2.43
N TYR A 26 -4.33 14.14 -1.69
CA TYR A 26 -2.96 14.55 -2.01
C TYR A 26 -2.05 13.38 -2.44
N PHE A 27 -2.06 12.27 -1.71
CA PHE A 27 -1.20 11.10 -1.99
C PHE A 27 -1.77 10.10 -3.01
N MET A 28 -2.96 10.32 -3.58
CA MET A 28 -3.62 9.35 -4.47
C MET A 28 -2.83 9.02 -5.74
N SER A 29 -1.98 9.93 -6.21
CA SER A 29 -1.16 9.72 -7.41
C SER A 29 0.19 9.06 -7.14
N ASP A 30 0.50 8.69 -5.89
CA ASP A 30 1.84 8.28 -5.46
C ASP A 30 2.02 6.76 -5.44
N GLY A 31 1.38 6.06 -6.38
CA GLY A 31 1.46 4.61 -6.52
C GLY A 31 0.35 3.89 -5.75
N CYS A 32 -0.86 4.42 -5.78
CA CYS A 32 -2.02 3.78 -5.16
C CYS A 32 -2.27 2.41 -5.78
N THR A 33 -2.50 1.40 -4.94
CA THR A 33 -2.72 0.01 -5.33
C THR A 33 -3.93 -0.54 -4.58
N ASN A 34 -5.08 -0.67 -5.23
CA ASN A 34 -6.28 -1.24 -4.64
C ASN A 34 -6.37 -2.74 -4.94
N ILE A 35 -6.67 -3.55 -3.94
CA ILE A 35 -6.81 -5.00 -4.04
C ILE A 35 -8.29 -5.33 -3.92
N VAL A 36 -8.89 -5.76 -5.04
CA VAL A 36 -10.32 -6.07 -5.11
C VAL A 36 -10.50 -7.55 -5.45
N THR A 37 -11.17 -8.28 -4.58
CA THR A 37 -11.47 -9.71 -4.75
C THR A 37 -12.97 -10.00 -4.75
N GLN A 38 -13.74 -9.24 -4.00
CA GLN A 38 -15.19 -9.38 -3.85
C GLN A 38 -15.95 -8.15 -4.38
N GLY A 39 -15.32 -6.98 -4.40
CA GLY A 39 -15.88 -5.72 -4.91
C GLY A 39 -16.36 -4.74 -3.85
N ASN A 40 -16.40 -5.14 -2.59
CA ASN A 40 -16.87 -4.32 -1.47
C ASN A 40 -15.77 -3.84 -0.52
N GLU A 41 -14.51 -4.21 -0.74
CA GLU A 41 -13.39 -3.95 0.16
C GLU A 41 -13.20 -2.47 0.50
N TYR A 42 -13.62 -1.59 -0.40
CA TYR A 42 -13.50 -0.13 -0.25
C TYR A 42 -14.85 0.60 -0.27
N ALA A 43 -15.98 -0.13 -0.18
CA ALA A 43 -17.31 0.45 -0.30
C ALA A 43 -17.58 1.44 0.85
N ASN A 44 -17.80 2.72 0.50
CA ASN A 44 -18.08 3.79 1.46
C ASN A 44 -17.06 3.92 2.61
N ILE A 45 -15.80 3.55 2.39
CA ILE A 45 -14.74 3.62 3.40
C ILE A 45 -14.13 5.03 3.52
N PHE A 46 -14.16 5.83 2.44
CA PHE A 46 -13.38 7.05 2.31
C PHE A 46 -13.60 8.11 3.39
N PRO A 47 -14.80 8.32 3.95
CA PRO A 47 -14.97 9.22 5.09
C PRO A 47 -14.11 8.86 6.29
N ALA A 48 -13.97 7.55 6.55
CA ALA A 48 -13.21 7.01 7.67
C ALA A 48 -11.76 6.64 7.33
N TRP A 49 -11.29 6.90 6.10
CA TRP A 49 -9.94 6.54 5.67
C TRP A 49 -8.86 7.41 6.29
N ASN A 50 -7.76 6.79 6.68
CA ASN A 50 -6.54 7.54 6.94
C ASN A 50 -5.85 7.86 5.60
N TRP A 51 -6.05 9.05 5.09
CA TRP A 51 -5.57 9.52 3.79
C TRP A 51 -4.05 9.67 3.67
N ARG A 52 -3.30 9.46 4.76
CA ARG A 52 -1.84 9.30 4.76
C ARG A 52 -1.41 7.85 4.53
N ARG A 53 -2.37 6.90 4.60
CA ARG A 53 -2.16 5.45 4.50
C ARG A 53 -2.91 4.85 3.31
N ILE A 54 -2.89 5.54 2.17
CA ILE A 54 -3.50 5.03 0.94
C ILE A 54 -2.73 3.77 0.50
N PRO A 55 -3.42 2.65 0.18
CA PRO A 55 -2.77 1.42 -0.25
C PRO A 55 -1.79 1.64 -1.40
N GLY A 56 -0.61 1.06 -1.31
CA GLY A 56 0.46 1.19 -2.29
C GLY A 56 1.36 2.40 -2.11
N THR A 57 0.95 3.45 -1.39
CA THR A 57 1.73 4.70 -1.29
C THR A 57 2.83 4.63 -0.24
N THR A 58 3.88 5.42 -0.45
CA THR A 58 4.96 5.66 0.52
C THR A 58 4.90 7.12 0.94
N ALA A 59 4.46 7.38 2.17
CA ALA A 59 4.16 8.74 2.62
C ALA A 59 4.59 8.99 4.08
N PRO A 60 5.06 10.20 4.40
CA PRO A 60 5.26 10.61 5.78
C PRO A 60 3.91 10.76 6.48
N GLN A 61 3.85 10.39 7.75
CA GLN A 61 2.66 10.45 8.58
C GLN A 61 2.50 11.85 9.19
N LEU A 62 2.40 12.86 8.32
CA LEU A 62 2.27 14.28 8.72
C LEU A 62 1.02 14.50 9.56
N ASP A 63 1.03 15.48 10.46
CA ASP A 63 -0.14 15.82 11.30
C ASP A 63 -1.32 16.27 10.43
N THR A 64 -1.05 17.05 9.38
CA THR A 64 -2.02 17.50 8.38
C THR A 64 -1.65 16.98 6.99
N ILE A 65 -2.66 16.56 6.22
CA ILE A 65 -2.45 16.22 4.81
C ILE A 65 -2.18 17.52 4.06
N PRO A 66 -1.13 17.58 3.23
CA PRO A 66 -0.86 18.75 2.43
C PRO A 66 -2.04 19.07 1.52
N MET A 67 -2.34 20.35 1.37
CA MET A 67 -3.26 20.79 0.33
C MET A 67 -2.49 21.10 -0.94
N ALA A 68 -3.03 20.73 -2.09
CA ALA A 68 -2.46 21.17 -3.36
C ALA A 68 -2.42 22.71 -3.39
N ALA A 69 -1.45 23.27 -4.12
CA ALA A 69 -1.41 24.70 -4.37
C ALA A 69 -2.69 25.16 -5.10
N SER A 70 -2.95 26.45 -5.14
CA SER A 70 -4.18 27.09 -5.63
C SER A 70 -4.59 26.76 -7.07
N ASP A 71 -3.82 25.97 -7.78
CA ASP A 71 -4.07 25.58 -9.16
C ASP A 71 -4.82 24.25 -9.23
N TRP A 72 -5.72 24.13 -10.22
CA TRP A 72 -6.50 22.93 -10.50
C TRP A 72 -5.66 21.69 -10.73
N GLN A 73 -4.43 21.86 -11.20
CA GLN A 73 -3.48 20.78 -11.44
C GLN A 73 -2.12 21.15 -10.87
N THR A 74 -1.71 20.48 -9.82
CA THR A 74 -0.36 20.60 -9.28
C THR A 74 0.55 19.59 -9.97
N ARG A 75 1.61 20.08 -10.60
CA ARG A 75 2.65 19.23 -11.20
C ARG A 75 3.41 18.49 -10.09
N GLY A 76 3.61 17.20 -10.29
CA GLY A 76 4.52 16.42 -9.47
C GLY A 76 5.98 16.70 -9.82
N THR A 77 6.89 16.23 -8.97
CA THR A 77 8.34 16.30 -9.18
C THR A 77 8.93 15.00 -9.71
N SER A 78 8.12 13.96 -9.82
CA SER A 78 8.52 12.68 -10.39
C SER A 78 8.72 12.78 -11.89
N THR A 79 9.76 12.12 -12.39
CA THR A 79 10.14 12.17 -13.82
C THR A 79 9.81 10.91 -14.59
N PHE A 80 9.42 9.83 -13.90
CA PHE A 80 9.13 8.54 -14.55
C PHE A 80 7.98 7.80 -13.84
N ALA A 81 6.99 7.42 -14.62
CA ALA A 81 5.98 6.43 -14.32
C ALA A 81 5.68 5.66 -15.61
N GLY A 82 5.72 4.33 -15.59
CA GLY A 82 5.50 3.53 -16.79
C GLY A 82 5.55 2.04 -16.50
N GLY A 83 5.39 1.25 -17.56
CA GLY A 83 5.40 -0.21 -17.44
C GLY A 83 5.47 -0.88 -18.80
N VAL A 84 5.55 -2.20 -18.77
CA VAL A 84 5.51 -3.08 -19.94
C VAL A 84 4.68 -4.32 -19.62
N SER A 85 3.97 -4.84 -20.60
CA SER A 85 3.23 -6.09 -20.51
C SER A 85 3.35 -6.88 -21.82
N ASP A 86 3.40 -8.21 -21.69
CA ASP A 86 3.32 -9.15 -22.80
C ASP A 86 1.88 -9.69 -23.02
N SER A 87 0.89 -9.06 -22.39
CA SER A 87 -0.52 -9.45 -22.36
C SER A 87 -0.88 -10.56 -21.36
N ILE A 88 0.09 -11.20 -20.74
CA ILE A 88 -0.10 -12.24 -19.72
C ILE A 88 0.52 -11.76 -18.39
N TYR A 89 1.75 -11.30 -18.45
CA TYR A 89 2.51 -10.75 -17.34
C TYR A 89 2.80 -9.28 -17.55
N GLY A 90 3.19 -8.60 -16.51
CA GLY A 90 3.51 -7.19 -16.61
C GLY A 90 4.37 -6.68 -15.47
N VAL A 91 4.99 -5.55 -15.71
CA VAL A 91 5.65 -4.77 -14.70
C VAL A 91 5.25 -3.30 -14.84
N SER A 92 4.95 -2.65 -13.72
CA SER A 92 4.79 -1.20 -13.61
C SER A 92 5.90 -0.66 -12.71
N ALA A 93 6.42 0.51 -13.02
CA ALA A 93 7.47 1.13 -12.23
C ALA A 93 7.27 2.64 -12.11
N TYR A 94 7.68 3.19 -10.97
CA TYR A 94 7.49 4.59 -10.62
C TYR A 94 8.69 5.15 -9.88
N ALA A 95 9.29 6.20 -10.42
CA ALA A 95 10.31 6.99 -9.73
C ALA A 95 9.62 8.09 -8.92
N TYR A 96 9.09 7.71 -7.76
CA TYR A 96 8.39 8.62 -6.87
C TYR A 96 9.33 9.66 -6.28
N MET A 97 8.91 10.92 -6.32
CA MET A 97 9.57 12.04 -5.65
C MET A 97 8.54 13.10 -5.30
N ASP A 98 8.57 13.58 -4.08
CA ASP A 98 7.75 14.69 -3.61
C ASP A 98 8.55 15.62 -2.70
N ASN A 99 8.78 16.84 -3.17
CA ASN A 99 9.52 17.89 -2.46
C ASN A 99 8.59 19.00 -1.93
N TYR A 100 7.27 18.81 -1.97
CA TYR A 100 6.30 19.82 -1.60
C TYR A 100 5.82 19.64 -0.16
N ALA A 101 5.44 20.75 0.48
CA ALA A 101 4.70 20.83 1.77
C ALA A 101 5.26 19.94 2.91
N GLY A 102 6.58 19.78 2.97
CA GLY A 102 7.23 19.00 4.03
C GLY A 102 7.18 17.48 3.83
N VAL A 103 6.65 16.99 2.71
CA VAL A 103 6.67 15.56 2.35
C VAL A 103 8.11 15.11 2.16
N ASN A 104 8.90 15.79 1.33
CA ASN A 104 10.34 15.57 1.12
C ASN A 104 10.73 14.09 1.11
N THR A 105 10.00 13.28 0.33
CA THR A 105 10.13 11.83 0.31
C THR A 105 10.26 11.32 -1.12
N GLY A 106 11.17 10.38 -1.34
CA GLY A 106 11.35 9.72 -2.62
C GLY A 106 11.52 8.21 -2.45
N ALA A 107 11.19 7.46 -3.52
CA ALA A 107 11.34 6.01 -3.59
C ALA A 107 11.38 5.53 -5.05
N LYS A 108 12.01 4.40 -5.31
CA LYS A 108 11.85 3.62 -6.55
C LYS A 108 10.90 2.49 -6.27
N LYS A 109 9.79 2.41 -7.01
CA LYS A 109 8.71 1.45 -6.78
C LYS A 109 8.48 0.62 -8.02
N ALA A 110 8.23 -0.69 -7.85
CA ALA A 110 7.85 -1.58 -8.94
C ALA A 110 6.83 -2.62 -8.48
N TRP A 111 5.94 -2.99 -9.40
CA TRP A 111 4.91 -4.00 -9.25
C TRP A 111 5.06 -5.01 -10.37
N PHE A 112 5.32 -6.26 -10.01
CA PHE A 112 5.46 -7.38 -10.94
C PHE A 112 4.22 -8.26 -10.86
N PHE A 113 3.50 -8.37 -11.96
CA PHE A 113 2.22 -9.06 -12.04
C PHE A 113 2.42 -10.45 -12.65
N PHE A 114 2.04 -11.46 -11.89
CA PHE A 114 2.06 -12.87 -12.28
C PHE A 114 0.65 -13.48 -12.23
N ASP A 115 0.49 -14.78 -12.54
CA ASP A 115 -0.81 -15.45 -12.61
C ASP A 115 -1.66 -15.34 -11.35
N ASN A 116 -1.03 -15.53 -10.18
CA ASN A 116 -1.75 -15.64 -8.90
C ASN A 116 -1.18 -14.72 -7.82
N GLU A 117 -0.19 -13.93 -8.15
CA GLU A 117 0.47 -13.03 -7.20
C GLU A 117 0.95 -11.75 -7.84
N VAL A 118 1.09 -10.73 -7.02
CA VAL A 118 1.80 -9.51 -7.37
C VAL A 118 2.94 -9.30 -6.39
N VAL A 119 4.14 -9.09 -6.93
CA VAL A 119 5.33 -8.77 -6.14
C VAL A 119 5.55 -7.27 -6.19
N CYS A 120 5.57 -6.64 -5.02
CA CYS A 120 5.73 -5.21 -4.88
C CYS A 120 7.08 -4.91 -4.22
N LEU A 121 7.90 -4.14 -4.91
CA LEU A 121 9.23 -3.74 -4.46
C LEU A 121 9.31 -2.23 -4.27
N GLY A 122 10.05 -1.83 -3.26
CA GLY A 122 10.46 -0.45 -3.07
C GLY A 122 11.89 -0.36 -2.57
N SER A 123 12.62 0.61 -3.09
CA SER A 123 14.03 0.87 -2.74
C SER A 123 14.35 2.34 -2.82
N GLY A 124 15.54 2.72 -2.36
CA GLY A 124 15.95 4.11 -2.34
C GLY A 124 14.96 5.02 -1.58
N ILE A 125 14.30 4.49 -0.55
CA ILE A 125 13.37 5.29 0.25
C ILE A 125 14.17 6.24 1.11
N ASN A 126 14.09 7.51 0.76
CA ASN A 126 14.76 8.60 1.46
C ASN A 126 13.74 9.67 1.83
N SER A 127 13.88 10.23 3.02
CA SER A 127 13.04 11.36 3.45
C SER A 127 13.81 12.29 4.37
N THR A 128 13.48 13.56 4.30
CA THR A 128 13.88 14.58 5.29
C THR A 128 12.66 15.13 6.02
N SER A 129 11.51 14.49 5.90
CA SER A 129 10.31 14.82 6.66
C SER A 129 10.55 14.60 8.17
N TYR A 130 9.94 15.43 8.99
CA TYR A 130 9.97 15.28 10.45
C TYR A 130 9.14 14.07 10.93
N ALA A 131 8.19 13.63 10.13
CA ALA A 131 7.28 12.53 10.47
C ALA A 131 7.84 11.17 10.01
N PRO A 132 7.49 10.07 10.67
CA PRO A 132 7.85 8.73 10.21
C PRO A 132 7.23 8.43 8.84
N VAL A 133 7.97 7.74 8.00
CA VAL A 133 7.56 7.35 6.64
C VAL A 133 7.00 5.93 6.66
N TYR A 134 5.79 5.77 6.12
CA TYR A 134 5.15 4.46 5.99
C TYR A 134 4.94 4.13 4.51
N THR A 135 5.09 2.84 4.17
CA THR A 135 4.56 2.28 2.92
C THR A 135 3.35 1.43 3.27
N THR A 136 2.16 1.89 2.89
CA THR A 136 0.93 1.15 3.14
C THR A 136 0.73 0.07 2.09
N ILE A 137 0.48 -1.16 2.54
CA ILE A 137 0.19 -2.31 1.68
C ILE A 137 -1.29 -2.36 1.35
N ASN A 138 -2.14 -2.27 2.38
CA ASN A 138 -3.59 -2.22 2.24
C ASN A 138 -4.22 -1.40 3.37
N GLN A 139 -5.33 -0.77 3.06
CA GLN A 139 -6.26 -0.18 4.01
C GLN A 139 -7.67 -0.38 3.46
N CYS A 140 -8.42 -1.33 4.01
CA CYS A 140 -9.74 -1.74 3.52
C CYS A 140 -10.72 -1.97 4.67
N LEU A 141 -11.98 -2.21 4.35
CA LEU A 141 -12.97 -2.60 5.34
C LEU A 141 -12.57 -3.90 6.04
N LEU A 142 -12.83 -3.97 7.33
CA LEU A 142 -12.61 -5.16 8.14
C LEU A 142 -13.86 -6.04 8.10
N ASP A 143 -14.12 -6.70 6.96
CA ASP A 143 -15.27 -7.59 6.81
C ASP A 143 -15.04 -8.93 7.53
N ASP A 144 -13.85 -9.51 7.40
CA ASP A 144 -13.42 -10.67 8.16
C ASP A 144 -12.59 -10.24 9.37
N LYS A 145 -13.13 -10.49 10.56
CA LYS A 145 -12.45 -10.16 11.83
C LYS A 145 -11.27 -11.09 12.15
N ASN A 146 -11.08 -12.16 11.37
CA ASN A 146 -10.03 -13.14 11.58
C ASN A 146 -8.76 -12.73 10.82
N ILE A 147 -7.96 -11.88 11.41
CA ILE A 147 -6.63 -11.58 10.92
C ILE A 147 -5.66 -12.57 11.53
N LEU A 148 -4.96 -13.34 10.68
CA LEU A 148 -3.92 -14.27 11.11
C LEU A 148 -2.55 -13.69 10.75
N LEU A 149 -1.60 -13.83 11.66
CA LEU A 149 -0.20 -13.48 11.44
C LEU A 149 0.70 -14.66 11.80
N SER A 150 1.74 -14.88 11.03
CA SER A 150 2.84 -15.79 11.37
C SER A 150 4.12 -15.02 11.57
N GLN A 151 4.78 -15.28 12.68
CA GLN A 151 6.14 -14.80 12.95
C GLN A 151 6.96 -15.93 13.57
N ASN A 152 8.15 -16.18 13.01
CA ASN A 152 8.99 -17.31 13.44
C ASN A 152 8.24 -18.65 13.40
N LYS A 153 7.38 -18.85 12.39
CA LYS A 153 6.50 -20.02 12.19
C LYS A 153 5.43 -20.20 13.30
N GLN A 154 5.31 -19.27 14.23
CA GLN A 154 4.23 -19.24 15.22
C GLN A 154 3.06 -18.39 14.67
N GLN A 155 1.87 -18.94 14.78
CA GLN A 155 0.64 -18.27 14.30
C GLN A 155 -0.11 -17.63 15.44
N THR A 156 -0.62 -16.42 15.18
CA THR A 156 -1.41 -15.65 16.14
C THR A 156 -2.61 -15.05 15.44
N THR A 157 -3.77 -15.10 16.09
CA THR A 157 -4.95 -14.30 15.67
C THR A 157 -4.82 -12.90 16.25
N ILE A 158 -4.90 -11.90 15.39
CA ILE A 158 -4.73 -10.51 15.78
C ILE A 158 -6.05 -9.97 16.36
N LYS A 159 -5.96 -9.43 17.57
CA LYS A 159 -7.06 -8.74 18.25
C LYS A 159 -7.20 -7.31 17.72
N LYS A 160 -8.27 -6.61 18.17
CA LYS A 160 -8.47 -5.20 17.89
C LYS A 160 -7.33 -4.36 18.49
N GLY A 161 -6.79 -3.42 17.70
CA GLY A 161 -5.72 -2.53 18.14
C GLY A 161 -4.72 -2.18 17.04
N GLU A 162 -3.62 -1.57 17.46
CA GLU A 162 -2.47 -1.25 16.61
C GLU A 162 -1.23 -2.00 17.12
N PHE A 163 -0.51 -2.63 16.19
CA PHE A 163 0.60 -3.53 16.49
C PHE A 163 1.78 -3.24 15.57
N SER A 164 2.97 -3.58 16.05
CA SER A 164 4.20 -3.54 15.27
C SER A 164 4.91 -4.89 15.40
N TYR A 165 5.36 -5.42 14.26
CA TYR A 165 6.06 -6.70 14.16
C TYR A 165 7.35 -6.52 13.39
N ASP A 166 8.43 -7.10 13.90
CA ASP A 166 9.71 -7.13 13.22
C ASP A 166 9.81 -8.42 12.39
N SER A 167 9.82 -8.27 11.07
CA SER A 167 9.99 -9.35 10.08
C SER A 167 9.02 -10.54 10.28
N PRO A 168 7.69 -10.33 10.28
CA PRO A 168 6.77 -11.45 10.27
C PRO A 168 6.90 -12.25 8.97
N ASP A 169 6.53 -13.54 9.02
CA ASP A 169 6.56 -14.39 7.83
C ASP A 169 5.46 -13.97 6.83
N TRP A 170 4.24 -13.80 7.35
CA TRP A 170 3.08 -13.43 6.56
C TRP A 170 1.90 -12.92 7.42
N VAL A 171 0.98 -12.23 6.76
CA VAL A 171 -0.35 -11.87 7.28
C VAL A 171 -1.41 -12.42 6.34
N LEU A 172 -2.52 -12.92 6.87
CA LEU A 172 -3.69 -13.36 6.12
C LEU A 172 -4.93 -12.60 6.57
N HIS A 173 -5.60 -11.93 5.66
CA HIS A 173 -6.84 -11.20 5.89
C HIS A 173 -7.75 -11.28 4.66
N ASN A 174 -9.02 -11.57 4.87
CA ASN A 174 -10.08 -11.56 3.84
C ASN A 174 -9.70 -12.31 2.55
N GLY A 175 -9.14 -13.51 2.69
CA GLY A 175 -8.75 -14.33 1.55
C GLY A 175 -7.50 -13.85 0.79
N ILE A 176 -6.74 -12.91 1.35
CA ILE A 176 -5.52 -12.37 0.77
C ILE A 176 -4.36 -12.65 1.71
N GLY A 177 -3.34 -13.33 1.19
CA GLY A 177 -2.05 -13.51 1.85
C GLY A 177 -1.09 -12.37 1.51
N TYR A 178 -0.43 -11.83 2.53
CA TYR A 178 0.64 -10.85 2.42
C TYR A 178 1.92 -11.46 2.97
N ILE A 179 2.95 -11.62 2.14
CA ILE A 179 4.21 -12.26 2.50
C ILE A 179 5.33 -11.22 2.47
N PHE A 180 6.30 -11.34 3.38
CA PHE A 180 7.40 -10.39 3.56
C PHE A 180 8.76 -11.07 3.31
N PRO A 181 9.13 -11.35 2.05
CA PRO A 181 10.29 -12.17 1.72
C PRO A 181 11.64 -11.57 2.14
N GLN A 182 11.69 -10.27 2.35
CA GLN A 182 12.88 -9.55 2.84
C GLN A 182 12.70 -9.01 4.27
N GLY A 183 11.63 -9.45 4.97
CA GLY A 183 11.31 -8.95 6.31
C GLY A 183 10.95 -7.46 6.33
N GLY A 184 11.26 -6.80 7.44
CA GLY A 184 11.01 -5.38 7.68
C GLY A 184 10.09 -5.14 8.88
N ARG A 185 10.03 -3.90 9.33
CA ARG A 185 9.12 -3.50 10.42
C ARG A 185 7.72 -3.27 9.86
N ILE A 186 6.79 -4.14 10.23
CA ILE A 186 5.40 -4.13 9.77
C ILE A 186 4.52 -3.50 10.85
N PHE A 187 3.69 -2.52 10.46
CA PHE A 187 2.57 -2.10 11.29
C PHE A 187 1.28 -2.76 10.81
N LEU A 188 0.43 -3.12 11.75
CA LEU A 188 -0.90 -3.64 11.52
C LEU A 188 -1.88 -2.92 12.44
N CYS A 189 -2.92 -2.34 11.87
CA CYS A 189 -3.97 -1.66 12.62
C CYS A 189 -5.32 -2.29 12.26
N ASN A 190 -6.10 -2.59 13.27
CA ASN A 190 -7.43 -3.19 13.18
C ASN A 190 -8.32 -2.48 14.18
N GLN A 191 -8.96 -1.41 13.75
CA GLN A 191 -9.79 -0.59 14.64
C GLN A 191 -10.83 0.22 13.89
N GLN A 192 -11.80 0.74 14.65
CA GLN A 192 -12.77 1.68 14.14
C GLN A 192 -12.11 3.01 13.80
N GLN A 193 -12.44 3.54 12.64
CA GLN A 193 -12.07 4.88 12.18
C GLN A 193 -13.33 5.70 11.89
N THR A 194 -13.23 7.01 11.97
CA THR A 194 -14.35 7.94 11.81
C THR A 194 -13.99 9.12 10.93
N GLY A 195 -14.97 9.70 10.29
CA GLY A 195 -14.86 10.91 9.50
C GLY A 195 -16.14 11.22 8.75
N SER A 196 -16.17 12.27 7.96
CA SER A 196 -17.34 12.66 7.17
C SER A 196 -17.01 12.82 5.69
N TRP A 197 -18.02 12.71 4.84
CA TRP A 197 -17.87 13.04 3.41
C TRP A 197 -17.49 14.50 3.22
N TYR A 198 -18.00 15.39 4.08
CA TYR A 198 -17.66 16.82 4.08
C TYR A 198 -16.15 17.09 4.22
N ASP A 199 -15.42 16.25 4.95
CA ASP A 199 -13.98 16.38 5.10
C ASP A 199 -13.20 16.15 3.79
N ILE A 200 -13.85 15.55 2.79
CA ILE A 200 -13.28 15.24 1.48
C ILE A 200 -13.83 16.19 0.41
N ASN A 201 -15.11 16.53 0.53
CA ASN A 201 -15.81 17.43 -0.38
C ASN A 201 -16.82 18.28 0.40
N HIS A 202 -16.65 19.58 0.38
CA HIS A 202 -17.49 20.53 1.13
C HIS A 202 -18.95 20.60 0.69
N THR A 203 -19.33 20.00 -0.45
CA THR A 203 -20.73 19.89 -0.89
C THR A 203 -21.45 18.70 -0.28
N GLU A 204 -20.73 17.78 0.35
CA GLU A 204 -21.25 16.55 0.92
C GLU A 204 -21.70 16.65 2.36
N SER A 205 -22.26 15.54 2.89
CA SER A 205 -22.80 15.47 4.25
C SER A 205 -21.72 15.59 5.32
N LYS A 206 -22.04 16.33 6.39
CA LYS A 206 -21.24 16.43 7.62
C LYS A 206 -21.50 15.28 8.60
N GLU A 207 -22.42 14.37 8.27
CA GLU A 207 -22.74 13.23 9.12
C GLU A 207 -21.51 12.36 9.33
N MET A 208 -21.20 12.07 10.60
CA MET A 208 -20.06 11.25 10.97
C MET A 208 -20.29 9.78 10.60
N GLN A 209 -19.43 9.25 9.77
CA GLN A 209 -19.40 7.85 9.37
C GLN A 209 -18.38 7.10 10.21
N GLN A 210 -18.71 5.87 10.58
CA GLN A 210 -17.82 4.97 11.32
C GLN A 210 -17.60 3.69 10.51
N ARG A 211 -16.36 3.23 10.42
CA ARG A 211 -16.00 1.97 9.74
C ARG A 211 -14.95 1.23 10.56
N GLU A 212 -15.10 -0.08 10.65
CA GLU A 212 -14.01 -0.94 11.10
C GLU A 212 -13.04 -1.12 9.93
N VAL A 213 -11.76 -0.82 10.15
CA VAL A 213 -10.76 -0.73 9.10
C VAL A 213 -9.55 -1.58 9.44
N PHE A 214 -9.14 -2.40 8.47
CA PHE A 214 -7.87 -3.11 8.47
C PHE A 214 -6.83 -2.25 7.74
N THR A 215 -5.65 -2.08 8.34
CA THR A 215 -4.51 -1.40 7.73
C THR A 215 -3.23 -2.20 7.96
N LEU A 216 -2.46 -2.37 6.91
CA LEU A 216 -1.19 -3.10 6.92
C LEU A 216 -0.13 -2.34 6.12
N GLY A 217 1.11 -2.30 6.62
CA GLY A 217 2.20 -1.66 5.88
C GLY A 217 3.55 -1.74 6.58
N PHE A 218 4.55 -1.12 5.95
CA PHE A 218 5.90 -0.97 6.47
C PHE A 218 6.08 0.36 7.19
N ASN A 219 6.77 0.33 8.32
CA ASN A 219 7.24 1.51 9.02
C ASN A 219 8.75 1.67 8.80
N HIS A 220 9.14 2.67 8.01
CA HIS A 220 10.54 2.96 7.71
C HIS A 220 11.20 3.87 8.76
N GLY A 221 10.45 4.29 9.80
CA GLY A 221 10.92 5.24 10.79
C GLY A 221 10.96 6.68 10.29
N THR A 222 11.53 7.56 11.11
CA THR A 222 11.73 8.97 10.78
C THR A 222 13.04 9.14 10.04
N ASN A 223 13.04 9.99 9.00
CA ASN A 223 14.23 10.31 8.21
C ASN A 223 14.94 9.05 7.64
N PRO A 224 14.21 8.12 6.97
CA PRO A 224 14.82 6.93 6.40
C PRO A 224 15.90 7.29 5.37
N ARG A 225 16.93 6.44 5.30
CA ARG A 225 18.05 6.57 4.37
C ARG A 225 18.20 5.26 3.61
N ASN A 226 17.93 5.30 2.30
CA ASN A 226 18.00 4.15 1.40
C ASN A 226 17.24 2.91 1.92
N ALA A 227 16.09 3.14 2.58
CA ALA A 227 15.25 2.05 3.06
C ALA A 227 14.58 1.30 1.91
N THR A 228 14.18 0.07 2.17
CA THR A 228 13.56 -0.82 1.18
C THR A 228 12.32 -1.50 1.74
N TYR A 229 11.49 -2.03 0.86
CA TYR A 229 10.46 -3.00 1.20
C TYR A 229 10.29 -4.02 0.08
N ALA A 230 9.81 -5.20 0.45
CA ALA A 230 9.36 -6.21 -0.49
C ALA A 230 8.17 -6.96 0.11
N TYR A 231 7.09 -7.06 -0.64
CA TYR A 231 5.96 -7.88 -0.24
C TYR A 231 5.31 -8.55 -1.45
N ILE A 232 4.64 -9.67 -1.18
CA ILE A 232 3.87 -10.40 -2.18
C ILE A 232 2.41 -10.38 -1.75
N ILE A 233 1.53 -10.05 -2.68
CA ILE A 233 0.09 -10.15 -2.53
C ILE A 233 -0.33 -11.46 -3.21
N ALA A 234 -0.93 -12.38 -2.43
CA ALA A 234 -1.39 -13.67 -2.90
C ALA A 234 -2.89 -13.85 -2.56
N PRO A 235 -3.80 -13.56 -3.48
CA PRO A 235 -5.24 -13.73 -3.26
C PRO A 235 -5.67 -15.19 -3.37
N GLY A 236 -6.88 -15.47 -2.88
CA GLY A 236 -7.48 -16.81 -2.93
C GLY A 236 -6.98 -17.76 -1.82
N ILE A 237 -6.24 -17.25 -0.85
CA ILE A 237 -5.78 -18.01 0.32
C ILE A 237 -6.77 -17.82 1.47
N THR A 238 -7.41 -18.90 1.92
CA THR A 238 -8.48 -18.84 2.93
C THR A 238 -8.10 -19.47 4.27
N SER A 239 -6.89 -20.03 4.41
CA SER A 239 -6.46 -20.68 5.64
C SER A 239 -4.95 -20.57 5.86
N ALA A 240 -4.55 -20.65 7.14
CA ALA A 240 -3.14 -20.69 7.52
C ALA A 240 -2.39 -21.88 6.90
N ARG A 241 -3.06 -23.02 6.68
CA ARG A 241 -2.48 -24.19 6.01
C ARG A 241 -2.10 -23.85 4.55
N GLN A 242 -3.01 -23.22 3.81
CA GLN A 242 -2.76 -22.78 2.44
C GLN A 242 -1.66 -21.72 2.40
N MET A 243 -1.68 -20.78 3.36
CA MET A 243 -0.67 -19.73 3.49
C MET A 243 0.74 -20.31 3.70
N ASN A 244 0.89 -21.27 4.61
CA ASN A 244 2.15 -21.94 4.85
C ASN A 244 2.64 -22.76 3.63
N ALA A 245 1.71 -23.39 2.92
CA ALA A 245 2.05 -24.14 1.69
C ALA A 245 2.50 -23.18 0.58
N TYR A 246 1.81 -22.08 0.40
CA TYR A 246 2.17 -21.03 -0.56
C TYR A 246 3.52 -20.41 -0.21
N ASN A 247 3.75 -19.98 1.02
CA ASN A 247 4.99 -19.35 1.45
C ASN A 247 6.24 -20.22 1.21
N LYS A 248 6.07 -21.55 1.28
CA LYS A 248 7.15 -22.49 0.99
C LYS A 248 7.38 -22.74 -0.51
N LYS A 249 6.37 -22.56 -1.37
CA LYS A 249 6.35 -23.06 -2.74
C LYS A 249 5.97 -22.01 -3.79
N ASN A 250 5.93 -20.72 -3.45
CA ASN A 250 5.49 -19.69 -4.40
C ASN A 250 6.39 -19.57 -5.63
N GLY A 251 7.67 -19.94 -5.53
CA GLY A 251 8.62 -19.89 -6.66
C GLY A 251 9.16 -18.48 -6.94
N ILE A 252 8.72 -17.47 -6.20
CA ILE A 252 9.18 -16.10 -6.36
C ILE A 252 10.58 -15.93 -5.75
N GLU A 253 11.46 -15.28 -6.49
CA GLU A 253 12.81 -14.94 -6.06
C GLU A 253 13.09 -13.47 -6.41
N ILE A 254 13.43 -12.69 -5.40
CA ILE A 254 13.86 -11.30 -5.57
C ILE A 254 15.38 -11.30 -5.77
N LEU A 255 15.82 -11.07 -7.00
CA LEU A 255 17.25 -11.11 -7.37
C LEU A 255 17.93 -9.77 -7.06
N ALA A 256 17.21 -8.66 -7.17
CA ALA A 256 17.69 -7.34 -6.81
C ALA A 256 16.52 -6.46 -6.34
N ASN A 257 16.80 -5.61 -5.36
CA ASN A 257 15.89 -4.55 -4.90
C ASN A 257 16.73 -3.36 -4.44
N THR A 258 17.30 -2.65 -5.41
CA THR A 258 18.17 -1.48 -5.21
C THR A 258 17.57 -0.25 -5.89
N ASP A 259 18.09 0.92 -5.61
CA ASP A 259 17.69 2.18 -6.26
C ASP A 259 18.02 2.24 -7.75
N ALA A 260 18.97 1.39 -8.21
CA ALA A 260 19.37 1.29 -9.60
C ALA A 260 18.62 0.20 -10.37
N ILE A 261 18.24 -0.91 -9.70
CA ILE A 261 17.64 -2.06 -10.37
C ILE A 261 16.75 -2.88 -9.44
N GLN A 262 15.60 -3.31 -9.94
CA GLN A 262 14.69 -4.21 -9.27
C GLN A 262 14.39 -5.40 -10.19
N ILE A 263 14.63 -6.64 -9.70
CA ILE A 263 14.51 -7.87 -10.48
C ILE A 263 13.76 -8.92 -9.67
N VAL A 264 12.72 -9.46 -10.28
CA VAL A 264 11.97 -10.61 -9.74
C VAL A 264 12.01 -11.74 -10.76
N ARG A 265 12.25 -12.96 -10.28
CA ARG A 265 12.14 -14.19 -11.06
C ARG A 265 11.03 -15.07 -10.47
N ASN A 266 10.17 -15.58 -11.34
CA ASN A 266 9.25 -16.64 -10.97
C ASN A 266 9.79 -17.97 -11.55
N LYS A 267 10.28 -18.86 -10.67
CA LYS A 267 10.89 -20.16 -11.05
C LYS A 267 9.90 -21.15 -11.66
N LYS A 268 8.60 -20.88 -11.58
CA LYS A 268 7.56 -21.76 -12.16
C LYS A 268 7.28 -21.45 -13.62
N LEU A 269 7.69 -20.27 -14.09
CA LEU A 269 7.42 -19.81 -15.45
C LEU A 269 8.57 -20.07 -16.42
N ASN A 270 9.73 -20.56 -15.93
CA ASN A 270 10.98 -20.84 -16.67
C ASN A 270 11.45 -19.68 -17.54
#